data_5a505aaccc02057b8f7c34e0a385bf05
#
_entry.id   5a505aaccc02057b8f7c34e0a385bf05
#
_cell.length_a   1.000
_cell.length_b   1.000
_cell.length_c   1.000
_cell.angle_alpha   90.00
_cell.angle_beta   90.00
_cell.angle_gamma   90.00
#
_symmetry.space_group_name_H-M   'P 1'
#
loop_
_entity.id
_entity.type
_entity.pdbx_description
1 polymer ?
#
loop_
_entity_poly.entity_id
_entity_poly.type
_entity_poly.pdbx_seq_one_letter_code
_entity_poly.pdbx_strand_id
1 'polypeptide(L)'
;MENNGKWSLPGGWCDVLESVGSNTIKEVKEETGLDVKTLKVISIQDRNKHNKPVYAYGVCKVFVLCNVIGGKFEENIETTETKYFALEEIPDNLAEEKTNKEKIKMCFEAYKDKNWKTQFD
;
A
#
# COMPACT_ATOMS: atom_id res chain seq x y z
N MET A 1 2.51 5.53 -5.92
CA MET A 1 1.80 6.77 -6.27
C MET A 1 2.43 7.97 -5.59
N GLU A 2 2.29 9.12 -6.17
CA GLU A 2 2.93 10.35 -5.70
C GLU A 2 1.89 11.38 -5.31
N ASN A 3 2.11 12.04 -4.17
CA ASN A 3 1.26 13.11 -3.67
C ASN A 3 2.15 14.08 -2.87
N ASN A 4 2.04 15.38 -3.15
CA ASN A 4 2.83 16.44 -2.49
C ASN A 4 4.35 16.20 -2.57
N GLY A 5 4.83 15.67 -3.69
CA GLY A 5 6.24 15.40 -3.92
C GLY A 5 6.79 14.18 -3.21
N LYS A 6 5.93 13.37 -2.57
CA LYS A 6 6.34 12.15 -1.86
C LYS A 6 5.62 10.94 -2.42
N TRP A 7 6.31 9.82 -2.43
CA TRP A 7 5.80 8.55 -2.94
C TRP A 7 5.32 7.65 -1.82
N SER A 8 4.27 6.90 -2.07
CA SER A 8 3.77 5.86 -1.18
C SER A 8 3.01 4.80 -1.96
N LEU A 9 2.72 3.71 -1.28
CA LEU A 9 1.79 2.71 -1.79
C LEU A 9 0.36 3.27 -1.70
N PRO A 10 -0.54 2.89 -2.62
CA PRO A 10 -1.94 3.28 -2.49
C PRO A 10 -2.55 2.65 -1.23
N GLY A 11 -3.47 3.36 -0.60
CA GLY A 11 -4.14 2.87 0.60
C GLY A 11 -5.01 3.94 1.24
N GLY A 12 -5.77 3.54 2.22
CA GLY A 12 -6.65 4.44 2.95
C GLY A 12 -7.30 3.72 4.13
N TRP A 13 -8.19 4.42 4.80
CA TRP A 13 -8.97 3.86 5.90
C TRP A 13 -9.95 2.81 5.37
N CYS A 14 -10.11 1.74 6.12
CA CYS A 14 -11.11 0.73 5.79
C CYS A 14 -12.49 1.22 6.23
N ASP A 15 -13.39 1.42 5.30
CA ASP A 15 -14.75 1.87 5.58
C ASP A 15 -15.54 0.80 6.32
N VAL A 16 -16.49 1.25 7.15
CA VAL A 16 -17.28 0.37 8.04
C VAL A 16 -17.99 -0.76 7.30
N LEU A 17 -18.49 -0.49 6.10
CA LEU A 17 -19.26 -1.47 5.32
C LEU A 17 -18.41 -2.24 4.31
N GLU A 18 -17.08 -2.06 4.34
CA GLU A 18 -16.17 -2.72 3.43
C GLU A 18 -15.38 -3.82 4.15
N SER A 19 -15.07 -4.88 3.42
CA SER A 19 -14.06 -5.85 3.87
C SER A 19 -12.66 -5.30 3.57
N VAL A 20 -11.63 -5.89 4.15
CA VAL A 20 -10.25 -5.54 3.83
C VAL A 20 -10.00 -5.68 2.32
N GLY A 21 -10.47 -6.77 1.73
CA GLY A 21 -10.30 -7.01 0.29
C GLY A 21 -11.03 -6.00 -0.58
N SER A 22 -12.33 -5.79 -0.35
CA SER A 22 -13.11 -4.84 -1.15
C SER A 22 -12.63 -3.40 -0.97
N ASN A 23 -12.24 -3.03 0.24
CA ASN A 23 -11.70 -1.69 0.51
C ASN A 23 -10.37 -1.47 -0.22
N THR A 24 -9.51 -2.48 -0.25
CA THR A 24 -8.25 -2.42 -0.98
C THR A 24 -8.49 -2.16 -2.46
N ILE A 25 -9.40 -2.90 -3.08
CA ILE A 25 -9.75 -2.72 -4.50
C ILE A 25 -10.28 -1.31 -4.75
N LYS A 26 -11.15 -0.84 -3.87
CA LYS A 26 -11.74 0.50 -3.97
C LYS A 26 -10.69 1.60 -3.87
N GLU A 27 -9.82 1.53 -2.87
CA GLU A 27 -8.77 2.55 -2.66
C GLU A 27 -7.78 2.59 -3.82
N VAL A 28 -7.36 1.44 -4.33
CA VAL A 28 -6.47 1.40 -5.49
C VAL A 28 -7.14 2.03 -6.71
N LYS A 29 -8.43 1.74 -6.94
CA LYS A 29 -9.18 2.33 -8.04
C LYS A 29 -9.31 3.84 -7.91
N GLU A 30 -9.67 4.33 -6.74
CA GLU A 30 -9.83 5.75 -6.48
C GLU A 30 -8.54 6.54 -6.63
N GLU A 31 -7.43 5.98 -6.16
CA GLU A 31 -6.15 6.68 -6.15
C GLU A 31 -5.33 6.51 -7.41
N THR A 32 -5.45 5.37 -8.09
CA THR A 32 -4.59 5.06 -9.24
C THR A 32 -5.34 4.82 -10.55
N GLY A 33 -6.65 4.59 -10.50
CA GLY A 33 -7.43 4.21 -11.67
C GLY A 33 -7.26 2.75 -12.09
N LEU A 34 -6.41 1.99 -11.38
CA LEU A 34 -6.16 0.59 -11.71
C LEU A 34 -7.21 -0.34 -11.12
N ASP A 35 -7.54 -1.38 -11.90
CA ASP A 35 -8.37 -2.49 -11.43
C ASP A 35 -7.44 -3.60 -10.95
N VAL A 36 -7.64 -4.04 -9.72
CA VAL A 36 -6.79 -5.05 -9.11
C VAL A 36 -7.62 -6.21 -8.54
N LYS A 37 -6.95 -7.34 -8.43
CA LYS A 37 -7.45 -8.52 -7.73
C LYS A 37 -6.56 -8.73 -6.51
N THR A 38 -7.16 -8.92 -5.34
CA THR A 38 -6.41 -9.21 -4.12
C THR A 38 -5.94 -10.67 -4.12
N LEU A 39 -4.70 -10.91 -3.73
CA LEU A 39 -4.11 -12.25 -3.70
C LEU A 39 -3.94 -12.81 -2.29
N LYS A 40 -3.32 -12.03 -1.41
CA LYS A 40 -3.06 -12.45 -0.03
C LYS A 40 -2.73 -11.26 0.85
N VAL A 41 -2.87 -11.45 2.15
CA VAL A 41 -2.43 -10.48 3.16
C VAL A 41 -0.94 -10.70 3.41
N ILE A 42 -0.15 -9.67 3.20
CA ILE A 42 1.30 -9.71 3.43
C ILE A 42 1.59 -9.59 4.92
N SER A 43 1.01 -8.59 5.57
CA SER A 43 1.23 -8.36 7.00
C SER A 43 0.10 -7.54 7.62
N ILE A 44 -0.01 -7.68 8.95
CA ILE A 44 -0.88 -6.87 9.79
C ILE A 44 0.02 -6.27 10.86
N GLN A 45 0.07 -4.94 10.95
CA GLN A 45 1.04 -4.24 11.79
C GLN A 45 0.38 -3.17 12.65
N ASP A 46 0.94 -2.97 13.83
CA ASP A 46 0.70 -1.75 14.60
C ASP A 46 1.46 -0.62 13.91
N ARG A 47 0.74 0.34 13.34
CA ARG A 47 1.33 1.45 12.60
C ARG A 47 2.39 2.20 13.44
N ASN A 48 2.15 2.39 14.74
CA ASN A 48 3.04 3.15 15.60
C ASN A 48 4.38 2.46 15.88
N LYS A 49 4.48 1.15 15.65
CA LYS A 49 5.77 0.43 15.78
C LYS A 49 6.65 0.55 14.54
N HIS A 50 6.08 0.93 13.39
CA HIS A 50 6.77 0.88 12.11
C HIS A 50 6.88 2.22 11.39
N ASN A 51 6.06 3.19 11.74
CA ASN A 51 6.03 4.50 11.07
C ASN A 51 6.10 5.63 12.09
N LYS A 52 6.57 6.79 11.62
CA LYS A 52 6.65 8.02 12.41
C LYS A 52 5.90 9.12 11.67
N PRO A 53 5.36 10.13 12.39
CA PRO A 53 5.33 10.23 13.85
C PRO A 53 4.39 9.20 14.48
N VAL A 54 4.57 8.96 15.79
CA VAL A 54 3.66 8.10 16.55
C VAL A 54 2.33 8.84 16.73
N TYR A 55 1.23 8.15 16.43
CA TYR A 55 -0.11 8.71 16.64
C TYR A 55 -0.57 8.52 18.08
N ALA A 56 -1.47 9.40 18.53
CA ALA A 56 -2.08 9.29 19.85
C ALA A 56 -3.08 8.14 19.97
N TYR A 57 -3.42 7.50 18.85
CA TYR A 57 -4.38 6.39 18.76
C TYR A 57 -3.76 5.20 18.03
N GLY A 58 -4.31 4.02 18.27
CA GLY A 58 -3.86 2.80 17.60
C GLY A 58 -4.40 2.70 16.18
N VAL A 59 -3.55 2.25 15.27
CA VAL A 59 -3.94 1.97 13.87
C VAL A 59 -3.40 0.60 13.49
N CYS A 60 -4.30 -0.28 13.07
CA CYS A 60 -3.94 -1.56 12.50
C CYS A 60 -3.74 -1.39 11.00
N LYS A 61 -2.52 -1.64 10.52
CA LYS A 61 -2.15 -1.46 9.13
C LYS A 61 -2.05 -2.80 8.44
N VAL A 62 -2.81 -2.97 7.35
CA VAL A 62 -2.86 -4.24 6.60
C VAL A 62 -2.23 -4.02 5.23
N PHE A 63 -1.19 -4.77 4.91
CA PHE A 63 -0.59 -4.81 3.58
C PHE A 63 -1.18 -5.97 2.80
N VAL A 64 -1.71 -5.66 1.62
CA VAL A 64 -2.37 -6.64 0.76
C VAL A 64 -1.64 -6.71 -0.58
N LEU A 65 -1.28 -7.92 -0.99
CA LEU A 65 -0.68 -8.14 -2.30
C LEU A 65 -1.79 -8.24 -3.34
N CYS A 66 -1.65 -7.46 -4.40
CA CYS A 66 -2.63 -7.38 -5.47
C CYS A 66 -2.02 -7.66 -6.84
N ASN A 67 -2.86 -8.11 -7.76
CA ASN A 67 -2.54 -8.26 -9.18
C ASN A 67 -3.31 -7.21 -9.97
N VAL A 68 -2.62 -6.50 -10.86
CA VAL A 68 -3.30 -5.54 -11.76
C VAL A 68 -3.96 -6.33 -12.89
N ILE A 69 -5.27 -6.16 -13.06
CA ILE A 69 -6.05 -6.86 -14.09
C ILE A 69 -6.61 -5.93 -15.15
N GLY A 70 -6.47 -4.62 -15.00
CA GLY A 70 -6.96 -3.65 -15.97
C GLY A 70 -6.87 -2.22 -15.47
N GLY A 71 -7.52 -1.32 -16.17
CA GLY A 71 -7.54 0.09 -15.83
C GLY A 71 -6.28 0.83 -16.22
N LYS A 72 -6.31 2.14 -16.01
CA LYS A 72 -5.14 3.00 -16.24
C LYS A 72 -5.21 4.18 -15.27
N PHE A 73 -4.05 4.74 -14.96
CA PHE A 73 -3.99 5.89 -14.08
C PHE A 73 -4.72 7.11 -14.66
N GLU A 74 -5.50 7.75 -13.80
CA GLU A 74 -6.10 9.06 -14.07
C GLU A 74 -5.76 9.97 -12.88
N GLU A 75 -5.25 11.17 -13.16
CA GLU A 75 -4.94 12.15 -12.13
C GLU A 75 -6.20 12.49 -11.33
N ASN A 76 -6.04 12.62 -10.01
CA ASN A 76 -7.12 12.99 -9.13
C ASN A 76 -6.62 13.94 -8.04
N ILE A 77 -7.48 14.32 -7.10
CA ILE A 77 -7.14 15.29 -6.04
C ILE A 77 -5.98 14.80 -5.17
N GLU A 78 -5.90 13.49 -4.93
CA GLU A 78 -4.93 12.90 -4.00
C GLU A 78 -3.66 12.41 -4.67
N THR A 79 -3.70 12.16 -5.98
CA THR A 79 -2.57 11.51 -6.67
C THR A 79 -2.23 12.28 -7.94
N THR A 80 -0.99 12.76 -8.03
CA THR A 80 -0.49 13.48 -9.20
C THR A 80 0.18 12.56 -10.21
N GLU A 81 0.72 11.43 -9.75
CA GLU A 81 1.41 10.47 -10.62
C GLU A 81 1.36 9.07 -10.03
N THR A 82 1.24 8.08 -10.89
CA THR A 82 1.37 6.66 -10.53
C THR A 82 2.41 6.03 -11.45
N LYS A 83 3.33 5.26 -10.87
CA LYS A 83 4.41 4.63 -11.61
C LYS A 83 4.76 3.29 -10.99
N TYR A 84 5.15 2.34 -11.84
CA TYR A 84 5.72 1.06 -11.40
C TYR A 84 7.22 1.20 -11.17
N PHE A 85 7.70 0.64 -10.08
CA PHE A 85 9.13 0.64 -9.75
C PHE A 85 9.61 -0.78 -9.50
N ALA A 86 10.80 -1.11 -10.01
CA ALA A 86 11.53 -2.28 -9.53
C ALA A 86 12.08 -1.96 -8.12
N LEU A 87 12.42 -2.97 -7.35
CA LEU A 87 12.89 -2.78 -5.97
C LEU A 87 14.08 -1.81 -5.88
N GLU A 88 15.04 -1.94 -6.79
CA GLU A 88 16.26 -1.11 -6.83
C GLU A 88 15.99 0.31 -7.35
N GLU A 89 14.80 0.58 -7.88
CA GLU A 89 14.42 1.88 -8.43
C GLU A 89 13.52 2.69 -7.50
N ILE A 90 13.24 2.17 -6.31
CA ILE A 90 12.36 2.85 -5.34
C ILE A 90 12.93 4.23 -4.99
N PRO A 91 12.15 5.31 -5.14
CA PRO A 91 12.64 6.66 -4.83
C PRO A 91 12.92 6.86 -3.34
N ASP A 92 13.81 7.81 -3.04
CA ASP A 92 14.16 8.13 -1.65
C ASP A 92 13.11 9.01 -0.96
N ASN A 93 12.35 9.78 -1.72
CA ASN A 93 11.35 10.71 -1.19
C ASN A 93 10.03 10.02 -0.89
N LEU A 94 10.06 9.06 0.01
CA LEU A 94 8.88 8.34 0.46
C LEU A 94 8.12 9.11 1.54
N ALA A 95 6.80 8.90 1.58
CA ALA A 95 5.95 9.40 2.66
C ALA A 95 6.14 8.48 3.88
N GLU A 96 7.13 8.78 4.72
CA GLU A 96 7.55 7.92 5.83
C GLU A 96 6.46 7.66 6.87
N GLU A 97 5.49 8.57 7.00
CA GLU A 97 4.34 8.36 7.88
C GLU A 97 3.40 7.26 7.36
N LYS A 98 3.54 6.86 6.10
CA LYS A 98 2.70 5.86 5.45
C LYS A 98 3.44 4.58 5.10
N THR A 99 4.69 4.70 4.68
CA THR A 99 5.50 3.55 4.26
C THR A 99 7.00 3.87 4.39
N ASN A 100 7.83 2.87 4.17
CA ASN A 100 9.28 3.03 4.10
C ASN A 100 9.87 1.92 3.21
N LYS A 101 11.17 2.01 2.90
CA LYS A 101 11.83 1.05 2.02
C LYS A 101 11.80 -0.38 2.56
N GLU A 102 11.89 -0.54 3.86
CA GLU A 102 11.83 -1.85 4.51
C GLU A 102 10.50 -2.55 4.25
N LYS A 103 9.39 -1.81 4.35
CA LYS A 103 8.06 -2.36 4.10
C LYS A 103 7.83 -2.67 2.63
N ILE A 104 8.33 -1.84 1.74
CA ILE A 104 8.26 -2.10 0.30
C ILE A 104 9.08 -3.35 -0.04
N LYS A 105 10.25 -3.51 0.53
CA LYS A 105 11.07 -4.71 0.36
C LYS A 105 10.33 -5.96 0.81
N MET A 106 9.66 -5.89 1.95
CA MET A 106 8.81 -6.97 2.46
C MET A 106 7.74 -7.37 1.44
N CYS A 107 7.11 -6.40 0.79
CA CYS A 107 6.10 -6.67 -0.23
C CYS A 107 6.68 -7.40 -1.44
N PHE A 108 7.88 -7.03 -1.89
CA PHE A 108 8.56 -7.74 -2.97
C PHE A 108 8.93 -9.17 -2.57
N GLU A 109 9.38 -9.38 -1.34
CA GLU A 109 9.68 -10.71 -0.83
C GLU A 109 8.42 -11.59 -0.78
N ALA A 110 7.30 -11.03 -0.32
CA ALA A 110 6.02 -11.73 -0.28
C ALA A 110 5.53 -12.13 -1.67
N TYR A 111 5.76 -11.28 -2.67
CA TYR A 111 5.41 -11.57 -4.05
C TYR A 111 6.21 -12.76 -4.61
N LYS A 112 7.49 -12.84 -4.28
CA LYS A 112 8.40 -13.88 -4.77
C LYS A 112 8.22 -15.22 -4.04
N ASP A 113 7.78 -15.19 -2.79
CA ASP A 113 7.66 -16.38 -1.96
C ASP A 113 6.23 -16.94 -2.00
N LYS A 114 6.06 -18.03 -2.73
CA LYS A 114 4.75 -18.71 -2.84
C LYS A 114 4.25 -19.28 -1.52
N ASN A 115 5.14 -19.46 -0.56
CA ASN A 115 4.82 -19.99 0.76
C ASN A 115 4.81 -18.90 1.83
N TRP A 116 4.71 -17.65 1.41
CA TRP A 116 4.67 -16.53 2.33
C TRP A 116 3.55 -16.68 3.35
N LYS A 117 3.92 -16.55 4.61
CA LYS A 117 2.94 -16.53 5.71
C LYS A 117 2.71 -15.09 6.14
N THR A 118 1.46 -14.73 6.33
CA THR A 118 1.10 -13.40 6.82
C THR A 118 1.86 -13.09 8.11
N GLN A 119 2.60 -11.99 8.13
CA GLN A 119 3.32 -11.52 9.30
C GLN A 119 2.42 -10.61 10.13
N PHE A 120 2.62 -10.62 11.43
CA PHE A 120 1.93 -9.68 12.31
C PHE A 120 2.78 -9.43 13.56
N ASP A 121 2.56 -8.30 14.21
CA ASP A 121 3.24 -7.96 15.46
C ASP A 121 2.28 -7.88 16.65
#